data_edddb5328f93c8e6ef5ea8abb31fba71
#
_entry.id   edddb5328f93c8e6ef5ea8abb31fba71
#
_cell.length_a   1.000
_cell.length_b   1.000
_cell.length_c   1.000
_cell.angle_alpha   90.00
_cell.angle_beta   90.00
_cell.angle_gamma   90.00
#
_symmetry.space_group_name_H-M   'P 1'
#
loop_
_entity.id
_entity.type
_entity.pdbx_description
1 polymer ?
#
loop_
_entity_poly.entity_id
_entity_poly.type
_entity_poly.pdbx_seq_one_letter_code
_entity_poly.pdbx_strand_id
1 'polypeptide(L)'
;KHLEKERKKEEKAKQKAEKKAASAGADASKETKRVYVIDFDGDIKASDVDLMRREITAVLTMATKDDEVVIRLESGGGMVHSYGLAASQLKRIRDKGIQLTVCIDKVAASGGYMMACLADRVVAAPFAIVGSIGVVAQLPNFNKLLKKNDVDFEMFTAGEYKRTVTMFGENTDKAREKFQSDLNDTHVLFKQHVKQFRPRVDIDAVATGDIWYGQQALDQKLIDEVGTSDDYLVSACERADVYTVAYEYRRSFQERMGFAAQAGFERAVTRVLTAVQNQMQTKG
;
A
#
# COMPACT_ATOMS: atom_id res chain seq x y z
N LYS A 1 -51.12 -20.24 36.16
CA LYS A 1 -50.51 -21.44 35.47
C LYS A 1 -49.78 -21.09 34.17
N HIS A 2 -50.29 -20.16 33.33
CA HIS A 2 -49.62 -19.82 32.04
C HIS A 2 -48.33 -18.98 32.27
N LEU A 3 -48.40 -17.98 33.14
CA LEU A 3 -47.29 -17.11 33.52
C LEU A 3 -46.13 -17.85 34.23
N GLU A 4 -46.44 -18.89 35.03
CA GLU A 4 -45.42 -19.72 35.67
C GLU A 4 -44.69 -20.62 34.68
N LYS A 5 -45.38 -21.04 33.62
CA LYS A 5 -44.79 -21.87 32.55
C LYS A 5 -43.80 -21.04 31.70
N GLU A 6 -44.13 -19.77 31.44
CA GLU A 6 -43.24 -18.85 30.71
C GLU A 6 -42.00 -18.49 31.53
N ARG A 7 -42.16 -18.15 32.82
CA ARG A 7 -41.00 -17.91 33.71
C ARG A 7 -40.07 -19.11 33.80
N LYS A 8 -40.58 -20.31 33.92
CA LYS A 8 -39.76 -21.54 33.91
C LYS A 8 -39.06 -21.80 32.59
N LYS A 9 -39.65 -21.35 31.47
CA LYS A 9 -39.06 -21.47 30.14
C LYS A 9 -37.94 -20.46 29.94
N GLU A 10 -38.13 -19.25 30.44
CA GLU A 10 -37.10 -18.19 30.43
C GLU A 10 -35.90 -18.51 31.36
N GLU A 11 -36.19 -19.02 32.59
CA GLU A 11 -35.14 -19.45 33.51
C GLU A 11 -34.32 -20.63 32.95
N LYS A 12 -34.97 -21.60 32.30
CA LYS A 12 -34.27 -22.70 31.62
C LYS A 12 -33.44 -22.22 30.41
N ALA A 13 -33.96 -21.24 29.67
CA ALA A 13 -33.21 -20.62 28.55
C ALA A 13 -32.00 -19.86 29.05
N LYS A 14 -32.16 -19.09 30.14
CA LYS A 14 -31.05 -18.37 30.81
C LYS A 14 -29.99 -19.31 31.36
N GLN A 15 -30.37 -20.38 32.09
CA GLN A 15 -29.45 -21.41 32.60
C GLN A 15 -28.73 -22.18 31.49
N LYS A 16 -29.39 -22.37 30.35
CA LYS A 16 -28.80 -23.03 29.18
C LYS A 16 -27.83 -22.12 28.44
N ALA A 17 -28.11 -20.81 28.41
CA ALA A 17 -27.20 -19.80 27.89
C ALA A 17 -25.98 -19.59 28.80
N GLU A 18 -26.21 -19.55 30.13
CA GLU A 18 -25.10 -19.48 31.13
C GLU A 18 -24.23 -20.72 31.14
N LYS A 19 -24.80 -21.93 31.04
CA LYS A 19 -24.05 -23.17 30.87
C LYS A 19 -23.29 -23.24 29.56
N LYS A 20 -23.83 -22.68 28.48
CA LYS A 20 -23.15 -22.59 27.19
C LYS A 20 -22.03 -21.55 27.20
N ALA A 21 -22.23 -20.45 27.94
CA ALA A 21 -21.19 -19.46 28.18
C ALA A 21 -20.09 -19.97 29.12
N ALA A 22 -20.46 -20.73 30.16
CA ALA A 22 -19.50 -21.35 31.09
C ALA A 22 -18.71 -22.51 30.45
N SER A 23 -19.31 -23.28 29.53
CA SER A 23 -18.59 -24.31 28.78
C SER A 23 -17.75 -23.73 27.64
N ALA A 24 -18.09 -22.54 27.13
CA ALA A 24 -17.23 -21.77 26.20
C ALA A 24 -16.08 -21.06 26.93
N GLY A 25 -16.20 -20.84 28.26
CA GLY A 25 -15.15 -20.25 29.09
C GLY A 25 -14.24 -21.26 29.79
N ALA A 26 -14.52 -22.57 29.70
CA ALA A 26 -13.74 -23.62 30.34
C ALA A 26 -12.69 -24.28 29.43
N ASP A 27 -12.71 -23.96 28.15
CA ASP A 27 -11.57 -24.20 27.27
C ASP A 27 -10.71 -22.93 27.30
N ALA A 28 -9.83 -22.83 28.32
CA ALA A 28 -8.65 -21.98 28.24
C ALA A 28 -7.75 -22.61 27.15
N SER A 29 -8.26 -22.59 25.91
CA SER A 29 -7.49 -22.89 24.72
C SER A 29 -6.31 -21.95 24.72
N LYS A 30 -5.11 -22.47 24.61
CA LYS A 30 -3.94 -21.71 24.15
C LYS A 30 -4.47 -20.74 23.12
N GLU A 31 -4.36 -19.42 23.39
CA GLU A 31 -4.74 -18.41 22.39
C GLU A 31 -4.02 -18.78 21.12
N THR A 32 -4.79 -19.24 20.14
CA THR A 32 -4.23 -19.67 18.87
C THR A 32 -3.63 -18.41 18.24
N LYS A 33 -2.37 -18.48 17.85
CA LYS A 33 -1.68 -17.39 17.14
C LYS A 33 -2.54 -16.98 15.92
N ARG A 34 -2.70 -15.69 15.71
CA ARG A 34 -3.46 -15.15 14.58
C ARG A 34 -2.52 -14.49 13.59
N VAL A 35 -2.84 -14.64 12.31
CA VAL A 35 -2.14 -13.99 11.20
C VAL A 35 -3.15 -13.08 10.49
N TYR A 36 -2.89 -11.79 10.49
CA TYR A 36 -3.72 -10.78 9.83
C TYR A 36 -3.09 -10.41 8.50
N VAL A 37 -3.80 -10.67 7.41
CA VAL A 37 -3.35 -10.41 6.04
C VAL A 37 -3.99 -9.12 5.55
N ILE A 38 -3.17 -8.18 5.09
CA ILE A 38 -3.59 -6.91 4.49
C ILE A 38 -2.97 -6.83 3.09
N ASP A 39 -3.76 -6.48 2.11
CA ASP A 39 -3.30 -6.23 0.75
C ASP A 39 -2.96 -4.75 0.56
N PHE A 40 -1.91 -4.47 -0.20
CA PHE A 40 -1.56 -3.13 -0.61
C PHE A 40 -1.14 -3.12 -2.09
N ASP A 41 -1.97 -2.50 -2.93
CA ASP A 41 -1.70 -2.28 -4.36
C ASP A 41 -1.40 -0.79 -4.58
N GLY A 42 -0.12 -0.48 -4.70
CA GLY A 42 0.39 0.89 -4.67
C GLY A 42 0.54 1.53 -6.04
N ASP A 43 -0.30 2.52 -6.32
CA ASP A 43 -0.15 3.45 -7.44
C ASP A 43 0.90 4.54 -7.13
N ILE A 44 1.15 5.46 -8.09
CA ILE A 44 2.11 6.57 -7.92
C ILE A 44 1.80 7.43 -6.68
N LYS A 45 0.54 7.55 -6.27
CA LYS A 45 0.10 8.36 -5.12
C LYS A 45 0.02 7.55 -3.83
N ALA A 46 0.26 6.24 -3.88
CA ALA A 46 -0.01 5.31 -2.79
C ALA A 46 -1.45 5.44 -2.26
N SER A 47 -2.43 5.47 -3.18
CA SER A 47 -3.83 5.76 -2.83
C SER A 47 -4.42 4.79 -1.80
N ASP A 48 -3.96 3.55 -1.78
CA ASP A 48 -4.39 2.53 -0.81
C ASP A 48 -3.96 2.80 0.63
N VAL A 49 -3.07 3.77 0.85
CA VAL A 49 -2.63 4.12 2.22
C VAL A 49 -3.80 4.53 3.12
N ASP A 50 -4.85 5.13 2.56
CA ASP A 50 -6.03 5.54 3.33
C ASP A 50 -6.89 4.36 3.81
N LEU A 51 -6.89 3.24 3.07
CA LEU A 51 -7.52 1.98 3.47
C LEU A 51 -6.63 1.25 4.47
N MET A 52 -5.38 0.99 4.09
CA MET A 52 -4.39 0.27 4.89
C MET A 52 -4.22 0.87 6.31
N ARG A 53 -4.22 2.20 6.46
CA ARG A 53 -4.10 2.83 7.80
C ARG A 53 -5.28 2.52 8.73
N ARG A 54 -6.48 2.30 8.17
CA ARG A 54 -7.69 1.92 8.93
C ARG A 54 -7.62 0.45 9.30
N GLU A 55 -7.20 -0.39 8.37
CA GLU A 55 -6.99 -1.83 8.55
C GLU A 55 -5.95 -2.09 9.64
N ILE A 56 -4.78 -1.44 9.54
CA ILE A 56 -3.73 -1.50 10.57
C ILE A 56 -4.29 -1.03 11.92
N THR A 57 -5.05 0.06 11.96
CA THR A 57 -5.63 0.55 13.21
C THR A 57 -6.58 -0.48 13.82
N ALA A 58 -7.44 -1.12 13.01
CA ALA A 58 -8.32 -2.19 13.47
C ALA A 58 -7.53 -3.38 14.01
N VAL A 59 -6.53 -3.85 13.28
CA VAL A 59 -5.64 -4.94 13.73
C VAL A 59 -4.97 -4.59 15.06
N LEU A 60 -4.40 -3.39 15.19
CA LEU A 60 -3.70 -2.97 16.40
C LEU A 60 -4.59 -2.85 17.66
N THR A 61 -5.92 -2.85 17.51
CA THR A 61 -6.87 -2.90 18.63
C THR A 61 -7.10 -4.32 19.14
N MET A 62 -6.77 -5.35 18.35
CA MET A 62 -7.07 -6.76 18.67
C MET A 62 -5.84 -7.64 18.75
N ALA A 63 -4.80 -7.31 17.99
CA ALA A 63 -3.59 -8.10 17.89
C ALA A 63 -2.73 -8.00 19.16
N THR A 64 -2.10 -9.10 19.51
CA THR A 64 -1.11 -9.24 20.57
C THR A 64 0.29 -9.41 19.98
N LYS A 65 1.32 -9.47 20.84
CA LYS A 65 2.70 -9.69 20.40
C LYS A 65 2.96 -11.10 19.85
N ASP A 66 2.06 -12.05 20.12
CA ASP A 66 2.16 -13.40 19.62
C ASP A 66 1.57 -13.55 18.21
N ASP A 67 0.81 -12.55 17.78
CA ASP A 67 0.21 -12.50 16.46
C ASP A 67 1.21 -12.00 15.40
N GLU A 68 0.81 -12.11 14.13
CA GLU A 68 1.59 -11.69 12.98
C GLU A 68 0.73 -10.87 12.03
N VAL A 69 1.32 -9.85 11.41
CA VAL A 69 0.71 -9.13 10.29
C VAL A 69 1.49 -9.44 9.03
N VAL A 70 0.79 -9.89 8.01
CA VAL A 70 1.33 -10.15 6.67
C VAL A 70 0.80 -9.09 5.72
N ILE A 71 1.68 -8.37 5.06
CA ILE A 71 1.32 -7.46 3.98
C ILE A 71 1.63 -8.12 2.65
N ARG A 72 0.63 -8.36 1.80
CA ARG A 72 0.87 -8.69 0.40
C ARG A 72 1.03 -7.38 -0.35
N LEU A 73 2.26 -7.11 -0.76
CA LEU A 73 2.65 -5.81 -1.32
C LEU A 73 2.91 -5.92 -2.81
N GLU A 74 2.20 -5.10 -3.58
CA GLU A 74 2.48 -4.89 -5.00
C GLU A 74 2.62 -3.39 -5.26
N SER A 75 3.84 -2.90 -5.57
CA SER A 75 4.06 -1.49 -5.87
C SER A 75 5.38 -1.21 -6.57
N GLY A 76 5.33 -0.47 -7.68
CA GLY A 76 6.51 0.11 -8.31
C GLY A 76 7.07 1.36 -7.64
N GLY A 77 6.41 1.83 -6.57
CA GLY A 77 6.76 3.09 -5.90
C GLY A 77 6.05 4.31 -6.48
N GLY A 78 6.47 5.50 -6.03
CA GLY A 78 5.83 6.75 -6.42
C GLY A 78 6.27 7.94 -5.56
N MET A 79 5.32 8.82 -5.20
CA MET A 79 5.61 10.03 -4.46
C MET A 79 6.20 9.75 -3.08
N VAL A 80 7.37 10.30 -2.81
CA VAL A 80 8.16 10.06 -1.58
C VAL A 80 7.33 10.28 -0.30
N HIS A 81 6.60 11.39 -0.23
CA HIS A 81 5.80 11.71 0.96
C HIS A 81 4.62 10.75 1.17
N SER A 82 4.03 10.22 0.09
CA SER A 82 2.93 9.25 0.17
C SER A 82 3.44 7.88 0.64
N TYR A 83 4.52 7.40 0.04
CA TYR A 83 5.16 6.15 0.46
C TYR A 83 5.83 6.25 1.82
N GLY A 84 6.35 7.43 2.19
CA GLY A 84 6.81 7.70 3.54
C GLY A 84 5.69 7.58 4.58
N LEU A 85 4.47 8.05 4.26
CA LEU A 85 3.30 7.84 5.10
C LEU A 85 2.92 6.35 5.19
N ALA A 86 2.90 5.64 4.06
CA ALA A 86 2.60 4.20 4.02
C ALA A 86 3.60 3.40 4.87
N ALA A 87 4.91 3.65 4.70
CA ALA A 87 5.96 3.08 5.52
C ALA A 87 5.77 3.38 7.02
N SER A 88 5.37 4.61 7.36
CA SER A 88 5.07 4.98 8.75
C SER A 88 3.88 4.22 9.34
N GLN A 89 2.90 3.82 8.52
CA GLN A 89 1.80 2.97 8.99
C GLN A 89 2.30 1.56 9.34
N LEU A 90 3.15 0.96 8.51
CA LEU A 90 3.75 -0.35 8.80
C LEU A 90 4.62 -0.31 10.06
N LYS A 91 5.33 0.79 10.28
CA LYS A 91 6.13 0.98 11.50
C LYS A 91 5.29 0.87 12.78
N ARG A 92 4.02 1.28 12.77
CA ARG A 92 3.12 1.16 13.93
C ARG A 92 2.94 -0.29 14.40
N ILE A 93 2.96 -1.25 13.47
CA ILE A 93 2.85 -2.69 13.77
C ILE A 93 4.10 -3.13 14.56
N ARG A 94 5.28 -2.80 14.06
CA ARG A 94 6.55 -3.11 14.72
C ARG A 94 6.69 -2.43 16.08
N ASP A 95 6.28 -1.17 16.18
CA ASP A 95 6.33 -0.42 17.45
C ASP A 95 5.45 -1.04 18.54
N LYS A 96 4.43 -1.83 18.17
CA LYS A 96 3.62 -2.64 19.07
C LYS A 96 4.26 -3.99 19.42
N GLY A 97 5.38 -4.33 18.79
CA GLY A 97 6.09 -5.60 18.97
C GLY A 97 5.38 -6.77 18.28
N ILE A 98 4.52 -6.50 17.31
CA ILE A 98 3.85 -7.51 16.48
C ILE A 98 4.77 -7.84 15.31
N GLN A 99 4.93 -9.12 14.99
CA GLN A 99 5.73 -9.57 13.85
C GLN A 99 5.13 -9.03 12.55
N LEU A 100 5.95 -8.38 11.73
CA LEU A 100 5.57 -7.90 10.40
C LEU A 100 6.28 -8.71 9.33
N THR A 101 5.51 -9.36 8.47
CA THR A 101 6.00 -10.03 7.26
C THR A 101 5.48 -9.30 6.03
N VAL A 102 6.33 -9.10 5.03
CA VAL A 102 5.92 -8.57 3.71
C VAL A 102 6.18 -9.63 2.65
N CYS A 103 5.14 -9.96 1.89
CA CYS A 103 5.21 -10.87 0.75
C CYS A 103 5.11 -10.06 -0.55
N ILE A 104 6.02 -10.34 -1.49
CA ILE A 104 6.16 -9.62 -2.77
C ILE A 104 6.07 -10.64 -3.89
N ASP A 105 4.92 -10.74 -4.56
CA ASP A 105 4.75 -11.70 -5.64
C ASP A 105 5.23 -11.17 -7.00
N LYS A 106 5.11 -9.85 -7.23
CA LYS A 106 5.48 -9.23 -8.50
C LYS A 106 6.49 -8.09 -8.36
N VAL A 107 6.20 -7.09 -7.52
CA VAL A 107 7.04 -5.90 -7.42
C VAL A 107 6.91 -5.19 -6.07
N ALA A 108 8.05 -4.83 -5.48
CA ALA A 108 8.18 -3.84 -4.43
C ALA A 108 9.44 -3.02 -4.68
N ALA A 109 9.32 -1.99 -5.50
CA ALA A 109 10.44 -1.16 -5.95
C ALA A 109 10.30 0.28 -5.47
N SER A 110 11.41 0.99 -5.29
CA SER A 110 11.42 2.40 -4.87
C SER A 110 10.58 2.62 -3.60
N GLY A 111 9.51 3.42 -3.66
CA GLY A 111 8.57 3.59 -2.54
C GLY A 111 7.98 2.28 -2.02
N GLY A 112 7.74 1.28 -2.90
CA GLY A 112 7.32 -0.07 -2.48
C GLY A 112 8.39 -0.74 -1.60
N TYR A 113 9.66 -0.62 -1.96
CA TYR A 113 10.74 -1.15 -1.11
C TYR A 113 10.94 -0.32 0.17
N MET A 114 10.67 0.98 0.14
CA MET A 114 10.63 1.81 1.35
C MET A 114 9.63 1.26 2.38
N MET A 115 8.53 0.66 1.93
CA MET A 115 7.59 -0.06 2.79
C MET A 115 8.12 -1.44 3.18
N ALA A 116 8.57 -2.24 2.20
CA ALA A 116 8.98 -3.62 2.42
C ALA A 116 10.15 -3.77 3.40
N CYS A 117 11.13 -2.87 3.34
CA CYS A 117 12.33 -2.93 4.16
C CYS A 117 12.06 -2.84 5.68
N LEU A 118 10.88 -2.32 6.10
CA LEU A 118 10.46 -2.28 7.50
C LEU A 118 10.13 -3.64 8.09
N ALA A 119 9.84 -4.64 7.26
CA ALA A 119 9.39 -5.94 7.74
C ALA A 119 10.49 -6.66 8.54
N ASP A 120 10.05 -7.47 9.51
CA ASP A 120 10.94 -8.41 10.21
C ASP A 120 11.34 -9.56 9.29
N ARG A 121 10.44 -9.90 8.33
CA ARG A 121 10.66 -10.89 7.28
C ARG A 121 10.13 -10.39 5.95
N VAL A 122 10.94 -10.45 4.90
CA VAL A 122 10.54 -10.14 3.53
C VAL A 122 10.67 -11.40 2.69
N VAL A 123 9.55 -11.83 2.11
CA VAL A 123 9.47 -12.98 1.19
C VAL A 123 9.18 -12.44 -0.20
N ALA A 124 9.92 -12.88 -1.22
CA ALA A 124 9.66 -12.46 -2.59
C ALA A 124 9.69 -13.65 -3.56
N ALA A 125 8.77 -13.64 -4.52
CA ALA A 125 8.75 -14.64 -5.58
C ALA A 125 10.05 -14.62 -6.42
N PRO A 126 10.44 -15.73 -7.07
CA PRO A 126 11.72 -15.83 -7.77
C PRO A 126 11.99 -14.72 -8.79
N PHE A 127 10.94 -14.24 -9.46
CA PHE A 127 11.00 -13.15 -10.46
C PHE A 127 10.38 -11.85 -9.99
N ALA A 128 10.04 -11.72 -8.72
CA ALA A 128 9.59 -10.45 -8.15
C ALA A 128 10.70 -9.40 -8.26
N ILE A 129 10.33 -8.20 -8.64
CA ILE A 129 11.22 -7.05 -8.76
C ILE A 129 11.31 -6.35 -7.42
N VAL A 130 12.53 -6.18 -6.90
CA VAL A 130 12.80 -5.55 -5.60
C VAL A 130 13.90 -4.51 -5.76
N GLY A 131 13.95 -3.54 -4.86
CA GLY A 131 15.02 -2.53 -4.84
C GLY A 131 14.62 -1.23 -5.50
N SER A 132 15.30 -0.81 -6.59
CA SER A 132 15.14 0.52 -7.17
C SER A 132 15.28 1.63 -6.11
N ILE A 133 16.32 1.49 -5.25
CA ILE A 133 16.61 2.43 -4.17
C ILE A 133 17.28 3.65 -4.79
N GLY A 134 16.47 4.56 -5.27
CA GLY A 134 16.87 5.77 -5.96
C GLY A 134 15.75 6.79 -5.98
N VAL A 135 16.06 8.00 -6.46
CA VAL A 135 15.10 9.10 -6.60
C VAL A 135 15.19 9.65 -8.00
N VAL A 136 14.05 9.77 -8.66
CA VAL A 136 13.96 10.36 -10.00
C VAL A 136 12.94 11.48 -10.03
N ALA A 137 13.24 12.54 -10.77
CA ALA A 137 12.29 13.57 -11.14
C ALA A 137 12.36 13.84 -12.63
N GLN A 138 11.23 13.87 -13.29
CA GLN A 138 11.12 14.15 -14.73
C GLN A 138 10.19 15.32 -14.94
N LEU A 139 10.69 16.36 -15.60
CA LEU A 139 9.93 17.57 -15.86
C LEU A 139 10.18 18.05 -17.29
N PRO A 140 9.19 18.04 -18.20
CA PRO A 140 9.32 18.69 -19.50
C PRO A 140 9.43 20.20 -19.30
N ASN A 141 10.25 20.87 -20.13
CA ASN A 141 10.35 22.33 -20.12
C ASN A 141 9.93 22.90 -21.49
N PHE A 142 8.86 23.67 -21.50
CA PHE A 142 8.28 24.29 -22.70
C PHE A 142 8.67 25.77 -22.88
N ASN A 143 9.58 26.31 -22.08
CA ASN A 143 9.95 27.73 -22.13
C ASN A 143 10.38 28.19 -23.53
N LYS A 144 11.24 27.39 -24.21
CA LYS A 144 11.67 27.69 -25.57
C LYS A 144 10.52 27.71 -26.59
N LEU A 145 9.54 26.84 -26.42
CA LEU A 145 8.36 26.77 -27.27
C LEU A 145 7.48 28.01 -27.09
N LEU A 146 7.27 28.44 -25.86
CA LEU A 146 6.53 29.66 -25.55
C LEU A 146 7.20 30.88 -26.15
N LYS A 147 8.50 31.07 -25.91
CA LYS A 147 9.29 32.18 -26.46
C LYS A 147 9.24 32.21 -28.00
N LYS A 148 9.26 31.04 -28.65
CA LYS A 148 9.16 30.95 -30.13
C LYS A 148 7.79 31.42 -30.67
N ASN A 149 6.76 31.36 -29.86
CA ASN A 149 5.39 31.74 -30.23
C ASN A 149 4.97 33.09 -29.63
N ASP A 150 5.95 33.91 -29.19
CA ASP A 150 5.73 35.25 -28.61
C ASP A 150 4.78 35.18 -27.36
N VAL A 151 4.88 34.11 -26.59
CA VAL A 151 4.15 33.94 -25.34
C VAL A 151 5.10 34.12 -24.15
N ASP A 152 4.85 35.12 -23.34
CA ASP A 152 5.56 35.35 -22.07
C ASP A 152 4.94 34.54 -20.95
N PHE A 153 5.81 34.00 -20.10
CA PHE A 153 5.42 33.33 -18.85
C PHE A 153 5.98 34.09 -17.67
N GLU A 154 5.10 34.68 -16.89
CA GLU A 154 5.45 35.41 -15.69
C GLU A 154 5.22 34.55 -14.44
N MET A 155 6.20 34.50 -13.55
CA MET A 155 6.13 33.79 -12.29
C MET A 155 6.63 34.66 -11.15
N PHE A 156 5.77 34.96 -10.22
CA PHE A 156 6.09 35.74 -9.02
C PHE A 156 6.23 34.82 -7.82
N THR A 157 7.37 34.87 -7.15
CA THR A 157 7.64 34.04 -5.98
C THR A 157 8.24 34.88 -4.86
N ALA A 158 7.93 34.51 -3.61
CA ALA A 158 8.63 35.00 -2.43
C ALA A 158 9.37 33.82 -1.79
N GLY A 159 10.68 34.02 -1.50
CA GLY A 159 11.62 32.97 -1.08
C GLY A 159 12.44 32.43 -2.23
N GLU A 160 13.76 32.47 -2.08
CA GLU A 160 14.75 32.16 -3.12
C GLU A 160 14.52 30.78 -3.79
N TYR A 161 14.14 29.77 -3.00
CA TYR A 161 13.97 28.38 -3.47
C TYR A 161 12.51 27.92 -3.50
N LYS A 162 11.53 28.87 -3.53
CA LYS A 162 10.11 28.52 -3.57
C LYS A 162 9.74 27.72 -4.83
N ARG A 163 10.41 28.01 -5.94
CA ARG A 163 10.36 27.27 -7.20
C ARG A 163 11.78 27.24 -7.78
N THR A 164 12.35 26.05 -7.92
CA THR A 164 13.66 25.85 -8.52
C THR A 164 13.51 25.56 -10.01
N VAL A 165 12.95 24.43 -10.40
CA VAL A 165 12.67 24.09 -11.79
C VAL A 165 11.17 24.19 -12.09
N THR A 166 10.83 24.56 -13.32
CA THR A 166 9.48 24.84 -13.77
C THR A 166 9.27 24.34 -15.20
N MET A 167 8.02 24.03 -15.54
CA MET A 167 7.66 23.56 -16.88
C MET A 167 7.67 24.68 -17.94
N PHE A 168 7.37 25.92 -17.55
CA PHE A 168 7.15 27.02 -18.51
C PHE A 168 8.16 28.15 -18.39
N GLY A 169 8.66 28.38 -17.20
CA GLY A 169 9.69 29.40 -16.97
C GLY A 169 11.09 28.94 -17.37
N GLU A 170 12.02 29.87 -17.33
CA GLU A 170 13.43 29.59 -17.56
C GLU A 170 14.03 28.87 -16.36
N ASN A 171 14.70 27.74 -16.59
CA ASN A 171 15.43 27.00 -15.58
C ASN A 171 16.91 27.38 -15.65
N THR A 172 17.36 28.17 -14.70
CA THR A 172 18.76 28.58 -14.58
C THR A 172 19.63 27.43 -14.06
N ASP A 173 20.94 27.51 -14.28
CA ASP A 173 21.90 26.49 -13.77
C ASP A 173 21.86 26.41 -12.24
N LYS A 174 21.81 27.55 -11.54
CA LYS A 174 21.65 27.61 -10.09
C LYS A 174 20.36 26.88 -9.62
N ALA A 175 19.26 27.05 -10.35
CA ALA A 175 18.00 26.38 -10.03
C ALA A 175 18.08 24.85 -10.25
N ARG A 176 18.81 24.41 -11.30
CA ARG A 176 19.05 22.98 -11.57
C ARG A 176 19.96 22.37 -10.50
N GLU A 177 21.04 23.05 -10.12
CA GLU A 177 21.94 22.62 -9.07
C GLU A 177 21.21 22.44 -7.73
N LYS A 178 20.39 23.43 -7.36
CA LYS A 178 19.58 23.32 -6.13
C LYS A 178 18.61 22.16 -6.18
N PHE A 179 17.92 21.96 -7.31
CA PHE A 179 17.00 20.86 -7.50
C PHE A 179 17.68 19.50 -7.43
N GLN A 180 18.87 19.38 -8.04
CA GLN A 180 19.69 18.16 -7.96
C GLN A 180 20.15 17.90 -6.52
N SER A 181 20.52 18.94 -5.76
CA SER A 181 20.85 18.81 -4.35
C SER A 181 19.66 18.26 -3.55
N ASP A 182 18.44 18.75 -3.78
CA ASP A 182 17.23 18.27 -3.10
C ASP A 182 16.94 16.79 -3.41
N LEU A 183 17.20 16.35 -4.65
CA LEU A 183 17.10 14.93 -5.01
C LEU A 183 18.16 14.09 -4.28
N ASN A 184 19.38 14.56 -4.22
CA ASN A 184 20.46 13.87 -3.49
C ASN A 184 20.15 13.75 -2.01
N ASP A 185 19.65 14.82 -1.37
CA ASP A 185 19.25 14.81 0.03
C ASP A 185 18.13 13.79 0.28
N THR A 186 17.14 13.74 -0.62
CA THR A 186 16.06 12.74 -0.56
C THR A 186 16.61 11.32 -0.70
N HIS A 187 17.56 11.09 -1.59
CA HIS A 187 18.21 9.78 -1.76
C HIS A 187 19.00 9.38 -0.50
N VAL A 188 19.71 10.32 0.12
CA VAL A 188 20.40 10.08 1.41
C VAL A 188 19.41 9.65 2.49
N LEU A 189 18.27 10.32 2.61
CA LEU A 189 17.20 9.93 3.56
C LEU A 189 16.67 8.52 3.26
N PHE A 190 16.47 8.17 1.99
CA PHE A 190 16.02 6.83 1.62
C PHE A 190 17.08 5.77 1.98
N LYS A 191 18.36 6.01 1.69
CA LYS A 191 19.46 5.12 2.10
C LYS A 191 19.49 4.92 3.61
N GLN A 192 19.38 5.99 4.38
CA GLN A 192 19.33 5.92 5.84
C GLN A 192 18.14 5.09 6.34
N HIS A 193 16.97 5.28 5.76
CA HIS A 193 15.78 4.50 6.08
C HIS A 193 15.99 3.01 5.83
N VAL A 194 16.47 2.63 4.66
CA VAL A 194 16.77 1.21 4.36
C VAL A 194 17.81 0.65 5.32
N LYS A 195 18.90 1.37 5.57
CA LYS A 195 19.98 0.92 6.47
C LYS A 195 19.50 0.73 7.90
N GLN A 196 18.57 1.57 8.36
CA GLN A 196 17.98 1.46 9.70
C GLN A 196 17.23 0.14 9.91
N PHE A 197 16.46 -0.29 8.91
CA PHE A 197 15.61 -1.46 9.03
C PHE A 197 16.24 -2.74 8.47
N ARG A 198 17.19 -2.60 7.54
CA ARG A 198 17.95 -3.70 6.92
C ARG A 198 19.46 -3.50 7.16
N PRO A 199 19.94 -3.61 8.40
CA PRO A 199 21.34 -3.29 8.73
C PRO A 199 22.36 -4.22 8.06
N ARG A 200 21.94 -5.40 7.57
CA ARG A 200 22.79 -6.36 6.88
C ARG A 200 23.03 -6.03 5.41
N VAL A 201 22.24 -5.11 4.84
CA VAL A 201 22.36 -4.69 3.44
C VAL A 201 23.57 -3.79 3.28
N ASP A 202 24.38 -4.04 2.26
CA ASP A 202 25.39 -3.08 1.79
C ASP A 202 24.67 -2.00 0.99
N ILE A 203 24.35 -0.90 1.67
CA ILE A 203 23.50 0.15 1.11
C ILE A 203 24.14 0.84 -0.09
N ASP A 204 25.44 0.97 -0.12
CA ASP A 204 26.12 1.65 -1.22
C ASP A 204 26.21 0.76 -2.47
N ALA A 205 26.23 -0.56 -2.30
CA ALA A 205 26.14 -1.50 -3.39
C ALA A 205 24.75 -1.58 -4.04
N VAL A 206 23.67 -1.40 -3.26
CA VAL A 206 22.29 -1.61 -3.75
C VAL A 206 21.50 -0.31 -3.98
N ALA A 207 21.94 0.82 -3.45
CA ALA A 207 21.24 2.09 -3.60
C ALA A 207 21.70 2.88 -4.84
N THR A 208 21.80 2.20 -5.96
CA THR A 208 22.18 2.74 -7.26
C THR A 208 20.99 3.07 -8.15
N GLY A 209 19.78 2.73 -7.69
CA GLY A 209 18.56 2.80 -8.48
C GLY A 209 18.27 1.52 -9.29
N ASP A 210 19.15 0.51 -9.21
CA ASP A 210 18.95 -0.78 -9.87
C ASP A 210 17.84 -1.62 -9.23
N ILE A 211 17.34 -2.57 -10.00
CA ILE A 211 16.37 -3.57 -9.57
C ILE A 211 17.06 -4.94 -9.41
N TRP A 212 16.49 -5.77 -8.55
CA TRP A 212 16.96 -7.11 -8.24
C TRP A 212 15.80 -8.09 -8.32
N TYR A 213 15.98 -9.22 -8.97
CA TYR A 213 14.99 -10.30 -8.96
C TYR A 213 15.16 -11.16 -7.70
N GLY A 214 14.11 -11.87 -7.30
CA GLY A 214 14.02 -12.58 -6.03
C GLY A 214 15.31 -13.24 -5.54
N GLN A 215 15.93 -14.13 -6.34
CA GLN A 215 17.19 -14.76 -5.93
C GLN A 215 18.34 -13.76 -5.78
N GLN A 216 18.46 -12.80 -6.69
CA GLN A 216 19.49 -11.75 -6.60
C GLN A 216 19.23 -10.85 -5.38
N ALA A 217 17.96 -10.54 -5.11
CA ALA A 217 17.57 -9.74 -3.95
C ALA A 217 17.93 -10.46 -2.63
N LEU A 218 17.81 -11.79 -2.58
CA LEU A 218 18.24 -12.60 -1.44
C LEU A 218 19.76 -12.50 -1.25
N ASP A 219 20.54 -12.66 -2.33
CA ASP A 219 22.00 -12.57 -2.29
C ASP A 219 22.47 -11.18 -1.79
N GLN A 220 21.75 -10.11 -2.17
CA GLN A 220 21.96 -8.74 -1.71
C GLN A 220 21.36 -8.47 -0.31
N LYS A 221 20.71 -9.43 0.31
CA LYS A 221 20.05 -9.32 1.63
C LYS A 221 18.90 -8.29 1.66
N LEU A 222 18.38 -7.94 0.49
CA LEU A 222 17.20 -7.08 0.37
C LEU A 222 15.92 -7.81 0.83
N ILE A 223 15.91 -9.13 0.70
CA ILE A 223 14.85 -10.03 1.18
C ILE A 223 15.45 -11.13 2.08
N ASP A 224 14.58 -11.88 2.76
CA ASP A 224 15.00 -12.94 3.68
C ASP A 224 14.73 -14.33 3.12
N GLU A 225 13.80 -14.46 2.16
CA GLU A 225 13.40 -15.74 1.59
C GLU A 225 12.85 -15.58 0.16
N VAL A 226 13.07 -16.60 -0.67
CA VAL A 226 12.45 -16.71 -1.99
C VAL A 226 11.23 -17.63 -1.88
N GLY A 227 10.06 -17.12 -2.21
CA GLY A 227 8.78 -17.83 -2.12
C GLY A 227 7.61 -16.94 -2.53
N THR A 228 6.43 -17.52 -2.66
CA THR A 228 5.19 -16.80 -2.96
C THR A 228 4.40 -16.46 -1.71
N SER A 229 3.53 -15.46 -1.78
CA SER A 229 2.59 -15.16 -0.69
C SER A 229 1.65 -16.34 -0.44
N ASP A 230 1.25 -17.07 -1.48
CA ASP A 230 0.36 -18.22 -1.37
C ASP A 230 1.00 -19.35 -0.56
N ASP A 231 2.26 -19.72 -0.87
CA ASP A 231 2.99 -20.75 -0.12
C ASP A 231 3.18 -20.33 1.35
N TYR A 232 3.51 -19.05 1.57
CA TYR A 232 3.65 -18.49 2.91
C TYR A 232 2.34 -18.61 3.72
N LEU A 233 1.22 -18.24 3.13
CA LEU A 233 -0.09 -18.26 3.79
C LEU A 233 -0.60 -19.69 4.01
N VAL A 234 -0.39 -20.62 3.08
CA VAL A 234 -0.70 -22.06 3.29
C VAL A 234 0.05 -22.58 4.49
N SER A 235 1.36 -22.33 4.57
CA SER A 235 2.17 -22.70 5.75
C SER A 235 1.71 -21.98 7.04
N ALA A 236 1.22 -20.74 6.93
CA ALA A 236 0.67 -20.02 8.08
C ALA A 236 -0.62 -20.67 8.62
N CYS A 237 -1.49 -21.19 7.75
CA CYS A 237 -2.72 -21.90 8.14
C CYS A 237 -2.45 -23.18 8.94
N GLU A 238 -1.25 -23.77 8.85
CA GLU A 238 -0.89 -24.95 9.64
C GLU A 238 -0.56 -24.62 11.11
N ARG A 239 -0.22 -23.34 11.40
CA ARG A 239 0.28 -22.91 12.72
C ARG A 239 -0.56 -21.82 13.39
N ALA A 240 -1.52 -21.21 12.69
CA ALA A 240 -2.28 -20.06 13.15
C ALA A 240 -3.63 -19.95 12.46
N ASP A 241 -4.56 -19.21 13.06
CA ASP A 241 -5.76 -18.77 12.39
C ASP A 241 -5.43 -17.56 11.47
N VAL A 242 -5.71 -17.69 10.18
CA VAL A 242 -5.40 -16.66 9.17
C VAL A 242 -6.66 -15.87 8.81
N TYR A 243 -6.58 -14.55 8.94
CA TYR A 243 -7.67 -13.62 8.65
C TYR A 243 -7.24 -12.60 7.60
N THR A 244 -7.99 -12.46 6.53
CA THR A 244 -7.85 -11.33 5.63
C THR A 244 -8.61 -10.13 6.20
N VAL A 245 -7.92 -8.98 6.28
CA VAL A 245 -8.46 -7.73 6.80
C VAL A 245 -8.60 -6.75 5.65
N ALA A 246 -9.83 -6.34 5.35
CA ALA A 246 -10.11 -5.36 4.31
C ALA A 246 -11.11 -4.33 4.82
N TYR A 247 -10.80 -3.05 4.61
CA TYR A 247 -11.72 -1.97 4.93
C TYR A 247 -12.68 -1.74 3.77
N GLU A 248 -13.96 -2.11 3.99
CA GLU A 248 -15.00 -1.87 3.01
C GLU A 248 -15.81 -0.60 3.32
N TYR A 249 -15.82 0.33 2.38
CA TYR A 249 -16.71 1.49 2.46
C TYR A 249 -18.13 1.06 2.07
N ARG A 250 -19.03 0.97 3.03
CA ARG A 250 -20.45 0.72 2.75
C ARG A 250 -21.05 1.98 2.11
N ARG A 251 -21.12 1.97 0.79
CA ARG A 251 -21.82 3.03 0.05
C ARG A 251 -23.29 3.03 0.42
N SER A 252 -23.84 4.23 0.66
CA SER A 252 -25.28 4.39 0.90
C SER A 252 -26.08 3.92 -0.31
N PHE A 253 -27.36 3.60 -0.12
CA PHE A 253 -28.24 3.20 -1.23
C PHE A 253 -28.32 4.28 -2.32
N GLN A 254 -28.31 5.55 -1.93
CA GLN A 254 -28.33 6.71 -2.85
C GLN A 254 -27.05 6.79 -3.71
N GLU A 255 -25.87 6.56 -3.12
CA GLU A 255 -24.61 6.50 -3.87
C GLU A 255 -24.58 5.31 -4.84
N ARG A 256 -25.11 4.15 -4.43
CA ARG A 256 -25.24 2.98 -5.32
C ARG A 256 -26.14 3.27 -6.52
N MET A 257 -27.27 3.94 -6.30
CA MET A 257 -28.17 4.37 -7.37
C MET A 257 -27.52 5.40 -8.29
N GLY A 258 -26.76 6.37 -7.76
CA GLY A 258 -26.05 7.36 -8.53
C GLY A 258 -24.99 6.73 -9.45
N PHE A 259 -24.19 5.82 -8.96
CA PHE A 259 -23.19 5.10 -9.78
C PHE A 259 -23.84 4.18 -10.83
N ALA A 260 -24.94 3.50 -10.48
CA ALA A 260 -25.67 2.68 -11.45
C ALA A 260 -26.28 3.53 -12.58
N ALA A 261 -26.78 4.72 -12.27
CA ALA A 261 -27.29 5.67 -13.24
C ALA A 261 -26.18 6.22 -14.14
N GLN A 262 -25.01 6.58 -13.56
CA GLN A 262 -23.86 7.04 -14.33
C GLN A 262 -23.32 5.95 -15.27
N ALA A 263 -23.14 4.72 -14.78
CA ALA A 263 -22.70 3.59 -15.60
C ALA A 263 -23.72 3.24 -16.69
N GLY A 264 -25.02 3.40 -16.41
CA GLY A 264 -26.09 3.26 -17.39
C GLY A 264 -26.02 4.33 -18.48
N PHE A 265 -25.77 5.58 -18.10
CA PHE A 265 -25.62 6.69 -19.03
C PHE A 265 -24.37 6.55 -19.93
N GLU A 266 -23.23 6.19 -19.36
CA GLU A 266 -21.98 5.93 -20.10
C GLU A 266 -22.15 4.82 -21.15
N ARG A 267 -22.81 3.71 -20.77
CA ARG A 267 -23.15 2.61 -21.72
C ARG A 267 -24.09 3.06 -22.82
N ALA A 268 -25.07 3.91 -22.51
CA ALA A 268 -26.00 4.44 -23.49
C ALA A 268 -25.28 5.37 -24.49
N VAL A 269 -24.43 6.27 -24.00
CA VAL A 269 -23.59 7.16 -24.83
C VAL A 269 -22.67 6.34 -25.74
N THR A 270 -21.97 5.35 -25.19
CA THR A 270 -21.07 4.47 -25.96
C THR A 270 -21.82 3.73 -27.06
N ARG A 271 -23.02 3.20 -26.77
CA ARG A 271 -23.86 2.52 -27.77
C ARG A 271 -24.27 3.45 -28.89
N VAL A 272 -24.69 4.68 -28.58
CA VAL A 272 -25.07 5.68 -29.56
C VAL A 272 -23.87 6.06 -30.45
N LEU A 273 -22.70 6.30 -29.86
CA LEU A 273 -21.47 6.60 -30.59
C LEU A 273 -21.06 5.46 -31.52
N THR A 274 -21.11 4.21 -31.04
CA THR A 274 -20.81 3.02 -31.85
C THR A 274 -21.83 2.86 -33.01
N ALA A 275 -23.13 3.11 -32.76
CA ALA A 275 -24.15 3.04 -33.80
C ALA A 275 -23.94 4.10 -34.87
N VAL A 276 -23.58 5.32 -34.48
CA VAL A 276 -23.26 6.42 -35.44
C VAL A 276 -22.01 6.09 -36.25
N GLN A 277 -20.94 5.57 -35.63
CA GLN A 277 -19.74 5.13 -36.34
C GLN A 277 -20.04 4.01 -37.35
N ASN A 278 -20.84 3.02 -36.98
CA ASN A 278 -21.23 1.94 -37.88
C ASN A 278 -22.07 2.46 -39.06
N GLN A 279 -22.98 3.43 -38.84
CA GLN A 279 -23.73 4.06 -39.93
C GLN A 279 -22.87 4.89 -40.93
N MET A 280 -21.78 5.50 -40.41
CA MET A 280 -20.85 6.22 -41.26
C MET A 280 -20.02 5.29 -42.15
N GLN A 281 -19.64 4.11 -41.61
CA GLN A 281 -18.86 3.10 -42.36
C GLN A 281 -19.70 2.34 -43.41
N THR A 282 -21.01 2.27 -43.28
CA THR A 282 -21.89 1.59 -44.26
C THR A 282 -22.37 2.49 -45.40
N LYS A 283 -22.05 3.78 -45.38
CA LYS A 283 -22.44 4.78 -46.43
C LYS A 283 -21.24 5.30 -47.23
N GLY A 284 -20.01 4.81 -47.00
CA GLY A 284 -18.83 5.02 -47.84
C GLY A 284 -18.50 3.77 -48.64
#